data_b1d6ed0404b760f7c4b35f345e5a515e
#
_entry.id   b1d6ed0404b760f7c4b35f345e5a515e
#
_cell.length_a   1.000
_cell.length_b   1.000
_cell.length_c   1.000
_cell.angle_alpha   90.00
_cell.angle_beta   90.00
_cell.angle_gamma   90.00
#
_symmetry.space_group_name_H-M   'P 1'
#
loop_
_entity.id
_entity.type
_entity.pdbx_description
1 polymer ?
#
loop_
_entity_poly.entity_id
_entity_poly.type
_entity_poly.pdbx_seq_one_letter_code
_entity_poly.pdbx_strand_id
1 'polypeptide(L)'
;RIKILVRELGIEEYTRQVDADWQVTGSASLSTLTPEAIASIRAHFKDPVQADPQAPSLDDLLAGRGSAADLLPADLPRFGAWIRRNTHAHRLAGHRSVSISLKRPGVAPGDATADEMDAIASLAQAHSAGELRVTHEQNLLLPWVPVASLPEVWRALDVLGLARPNIGMVTNIIACPGGDFCDLANAKSLPIAQDLLARFDRADEWF
;
A
#
# COMPACT_ATOMS: atom_id res chain seq x y z
N ARG A 1 -27.44 -8.22 -5.14
CA ARG A 1 -28.05 -9.47 -5.64
C ARG A 1 -28.55 -10.34 -4.47
N ILE A 2 -27.78 -10.63 -3.44
CA ILE A 2 -28.21 -11.42 -2.26
C ILE A 2 -29.49 -10.83 -1.64
N LYS A 3 -29.57 -9.52 -1.42
CA LYS A 3 -30.76 -8.85 -0.87
C LYS A 3 -32.03 -9.06 -1.70
N ILE A 4 -31.88 -9.18 -3.03
CA ILE A 4 -32.99 -9.44 -3.92
C ILE A 4 -33.46 -10.89 -3.74
N LEU A 5 -32.55 -11.85 -3.77
CA LEU A 5 -32.87 -13.27 -3.55
C LEU A 5 -33.53 -13.52 -2.20
N VAL A 6 -32.99 -12.91 -1.12
CA VAL A 6 -33.61 -13.03 0.22
C VAL A 6 -35.01 -12.42 0.25
N ARG A 7 -35.28 -11.35 -0.50
CA ARG A 7 -36.62 -10.76 -0.60
C ARG A 7 -37.58 -11.63 -1.37
N GLU A 8 -37.11 -12.29 -2.43
CA GLU A 8 -37.93 -13.13 -3.29
C GLU A 8 -38.24 -14.51 -2.67
N LEU A 9 -37.24 -15.12 -2.08
CA LEU A 9 -37.33 -16.46 -1.48
C LEU A 9 -37.80 -16.46 -0.02
N GLY A 10 -37.60 -15.37 0.68
CA GLY A 10 -37.65 -15.33 2.14
C GLY A 10 -36.36 -15.87 2.78
N ILE A 11 -36.07 -15.42 4.00
CA ILE A 11 -34.82 -15.76 4.67
C ILE A 11 -34.70 -17.26 4.96
N GLU A 12 -35.77 -17.93 5.32
CA GLU A 12 -35.79 -19.36 5.66
C GLU A 12 -35.42 -20.23 4.46
N GLU A 13 -36.05 -20.01 3.32
CA GLU A 13 -35.76 -20.76 2.10
C GLU A 13 -34.36 -20.43 1.55
N TYR A 14 -33.96 -19.16 1.60
CA TYR A 14 -32.60 -18.78 1.22
C TYR A 14 -31.55 -19.51 2.07
N THR A 15 -31.73 -19.52 3.40
CA THR A 15 -30.82 -20.22 4.33
C THR A 15 -30.80 -21.73 4.03
N ARG A 16 -31.95 -22.34 3.83
CA ARG A 16 -32.06 -23.78 3.49
C ARG A 16 -31.28 -24.13 2.22
N GLN A 17 -31.35 -23.28 1.18
CA GLN A 17 -30.60 -23.49 -0.07
C GLN A 17 -29.09 -23.34 0.15
N VAL A 18 -28.66 -22.30 0.88
CA VAL A 18 -27.23 -22.10 1.23
C VAL A 18 -26.69 -23.28 2.01
N ASP A 19 -27.44 -23.78 3.00
CA ASP A 19 -27.01 -24.92 3.82
C ASP A 19 -26.93 -26.20 2.97
N ALA A 20 -27.86 -26.42 2.06
CA ALA A 20 -27.82 -27.55 1.15
C ALA A 20 -26.61 -27.52 0.21
N ASP A 21 -26.33 -26.35 -0.38
CA ASP A 21 -25.12 -26.15 -1.21
C ASP A 21 -23.83 -26.31 -0.40
N TRP A 22 -23.82 -25.83 0.83
CA TRP A 22 -22.67 -25.98 1.73
C TRP A 22 -22.37 -27.44 2.06
N GLN A 23 -23.41 -28.28 2.29
CA GLN A 23 -23.22 -29.72 2.53
C GLN A 23 -22.59 -30.42 1.32
N VAL A 24 -22.90 -29.99 0.11
CA VAL A 24 -22.38 -30.58 -1.13
C VAL A 24 -20.98 -30.05 -1.46
N THR A 25 -20.76 -28.77 -1.32
CA THR A 25 -19.55 -28.09 -1.79
C THR A 25 -18.57 -27.75 -0.67
N GLY A 26 -19.07 -27.38 0.51
CA GLY A 26 -18.27 -26.82 1.61
C GLY A 26 -17.59 -27.86 2.48
N SER A 27 -18.19 -29.05 2.63
CA SER A 27 -17.66 -30.09 3.54
C SER A 27 -16.43 -30.82 2.98
N ALA A 28 -16.23 -30.78 1.67
CA ALA A 28 -15.19 -31.60 1.02
C ALA A 28 -13.94 -30.83 0.58
N SER A 29 -13.97 -29.52 0.44
CA SER A 29 -12.87 -28.83 -0.24
C SER A 29 -12.43 -27.47 0.31
N LEU A 30 -13.21 -26.84 1.16
CA LEU A 30 -12.77 -25.56 1.80
C LEU A 30 -12.04 -25.78 3.11
N SER A 31 -11.29 -26.73 3.04
CA SER A 31 -10.56 -27.38 4.03
C SER A 31 -9.51 -26.56 4.71
N THR A 32 -9.28 -26.95 5.86
CA THR A 32 -8.06 -26.84 6.61
C THR A 32 -6.85 -26.96 5.68
N LEU A 33 -6.05 -25.91 5.62
CA LEU A 33 -4.75 -25.99 4.96
C LEU A 33 -3.98 -27.17 5.56
N THR A 34 -3.48 -28.06 4.71
CA THR A 34 -2.65 -29.17 5.18
C THR A 34 -1.34 -28.65 5.77
N PRO A 35 -0.68 -29.39 6.66
CA PRO A 35 0.65 -29.01 7.17
C PRO A 35 1.65 -28.72 6.05
N GLU A 36 1.60 -29.47 4.93
CA GLU A 36 2.46 -29.27 3.76
C GLU A 36 2.14 -27.96 3.04
N ALA A 37 0.86 -27.65 2.87
CA ALA A 37 0.42 -26.36 2.28
C ALA A 37 0.85 -25.18 3.16
N ILE A 38 0.72 -25.30 4.49
CA ILE A 38 1.19 -24.27 5.44
C ILE A 38 2.71 -24.12 5.34
N ALA A 39 3.46 -25.21 5.28
CA ALA A 39 4.91 -25.17 5.15
C ALA A 39 5.33 -24.52 3.82
N SER A 40 4.67 -24.88 2.72
CA SER A 40 4.90 -24.26 1.41
C SER A 40 4.62 -22.76 1.42
N ILE A 41 3.50 -22.31 2.00
CA ILE A 41 3.18 -20.90 2.14
C ILE A 41 4.25 -20.17 2.98
N ARG A 42 4.63 -20.74 4.13
CA ARG A 42 5.65 -20.15 5.00
C ARG A 42 7.01 -20.02 4.31
N ALA A 43 7.37 -20.93 3.42
CA ALA A 43 8.63 -20.90 2.69
C ALA A 43 8.74 -19.69 1.72
N HIS A 44 7.64 -19.06 1.35
CA HIS A 44 7.64 -17.83 0.55
C HIS A 44 8.00 -16.58 1.36
N PHE A 45 7.79 -16.60 2.68
CA PHE A 45 8.11 -15.46 3.53
C PHE A 45 9.54 -15.58 4.03
N LYS A 46 10.30 -14.51 3.84
CA LYS A 46 11.67 -14.39 4.33
C LYS A 46 11.67 -13.60 5.63
N ASP A 47 12.51 -14.01 6.57
CA ASP A 47 12.76 -13.19 7.73
C ASP A 47 13.44 -11.89 7.30
N PRO A 48 13.03 -10.73 7.86
CA PRO A 48 13.70 -9.47 7.57
C PRO A 48 15.15 -9.53 8.07
N VAL A 49 16.05 -8.97 7.27
CA VAL A 49 17.45 -8.86 7.64
C VAL A 49 17.56 -7.95 8.87
N GLN A 50 18.28 -8.39 9.89
CA GLN A 50 18.55 -7.55 11.06
C GLN A 50 19.30 -6.28 10.62
N ALA A 51 18.83 -5.12 11.10
CA ALA A 51 19.51 -3.87 10.82
C ALA A 51 20.91 -3.89 11.48
N ASP A 52 21.88 -3.34 10.78
CA ASP A 52 23.22 -3.12 11.34
C ASP A 52 23.11 -2.14 12.53
N PRO A 53 23.55 -2.51 13.74
CA PRO A 53 23.57 -1.61 14.89
C PRO A 53 24.36 -0.32 14.67
N GLN A 54 25.30 -0.30 13.70
CA GLN A 54 26.11 0.85 13.32
C GLN A 54 25.51 1.64 12.14
N ALA A 55 24.36 1.20 11.62
CA ALA A 55 23.68 1.92 10.55
C ALA A 55 23.29 3.34 11.00
N PRO A 56 23.22 4.31 10.05
CA PRO A 56 22.84 5.68 10.36
C PRO A 56 21.43 5.71 10.98
N SER A 57 21.26 6.57 11.98
CA SER A 57 19.96 6.85 12.58
C SER A 57 19.06 7.64 11.63
N LEU A 58 17.77 7.70 11.93
CA LEU A 58 16.85 8.55 11.18
C LEU A 58 17.24 10.02 11.21
N ASP A 59 17.75 10.51 12.37
CA ASP A 59 18.23 11.89 12.52
C ASP A 59 19.48 12.17 11.68
N ASP A 60 20.34 11.17 11.50
CA ASP A 60 21.48 11.28 10.58
C ASP A 60 21.01 11.45 9.14
N LEU A 61 20.04 10.66 8.71
CA LEU A 61 19.48 10.75 7.37
C LEU A 61 18.81 12.11 7.12
N LEU A 62 18.02 12.59 8.09
CA LEU A 62 17.36 13.91 8.01
C LEU A 62 18.37 15.07 7.98
N ALA A 63 19.54 14.87 8.54
CA ALA A 63 20.65 15.82 8.50
C ALA A 63 21.56 15.64 7.25
N GLY A 64 21.17 14.79 6.30
CA GLY A 64 21.98 14.51 5.09
C GLY A 64 23.27 13.75 5.38
N ARG A 65 23.29 12.91 6.43
CA ARG A 65 24.45 12.10 6.81
C ARG A 65 24.21 10.61 6.51
N GLY A 66 25.24 9.80 6.61
CA GLY A 66 25.18 8.36 6.34
C GLY A 66 24.77 8.09 4.89
N SER A 67 23.84 7.19 4.66
CA SER A 67 23.35 6.84 3.33
C SER A 67 22.58 7.98 2.62
N ALA A 68 22.23 9.06 3.34
CA ALA A 68 21.63 10.26 2.76
C ALA A 68 22.66 11.30 2.28
N ALA A 69 23.96 11.07 2.50
CA ALA A 69 25.02 12.00 2.10
C ALA A 69 25.08 12.24 0.58
N ASP A 70 24.61 11.27 -0.22
CA ASP A 70 24.56 11.36 -1.68
C ASP A 70 23.28 12.02 -2.22
N LEU A 71 22.37 12.45 -1.35
CA LEU A 71 21.22 13.25 -1.77
C LEU A 71 21.67 14.67 -2.09
N LEU A 72 21.09 15.24 -3.16
CA LEU A 72 21.33 16.65 -3.46
C LEU A 72 20.79 17.52 -2.31
N PRO A 73 21.46 18.64 -1.96
CA PRO A 73 20.95 19.53 -0.92
C PRO A 73 19.51 20.03 -1.17
N ALA A 74 19.12 20.19 -2.44
CA ALA A 74 17.76 20.57 -2.82
C ALA A 74 16.72 19.46 -2.56
N ASP A 75 17.13 18.21 -2.48
CA ASP A 75 16.23 17.06 -2.27
C ASP A 75 16.01 16.75 -0.78
N LEU A 76 16.90 17.19 0.09
CA LEU A 76 16.81 16.91 1.53
C LEU A 76 15.47 17.36 2.16
N PRO A 77 14.92 18.56 1.85
CA PRO A 77 13.60 18.96 2.36
C PRO A 77 12.49 18.03 1.89
N ARG A 78 12.50 17.61 0.61
CA ARG A 78 11.52 16.69 0.01
C ARG A 78 11.61 15.32 0.65
N PHE A 79 12.81 14.80 0.77
CA PHE A 79 13.11 13.55 1.46
C PHE A 79 12.62 13.59 2.93
N GLY A 80 12.94 14.67 3.65
CA GLY A 80 12.50 14.87 5.02
C GLY A 80 10.98 14.92 5.17
N ALA A 81 10.27 15.58 4.24
CA ALA A 81 8.81 15.59 4.21
C ALA A 81 8.25 14.17 3.99
N TRP A 82 8.81 13.44 3.04
CA TRP A 82 8.43 12.06 2.76
C TRP A 82 8.70 11.13 3.96
N ILE A 83 9.83 11.24 4.63
CA ILE A 83 10.13 10.49 5.85
C ILE A 83 9.04 10.69 6.89
N ARG A 84 8.65 11.95 7.15
CA ARG A 84 7.65 12.28 8.17
C ARG A 84 6.26 11.77 7.86
N ARG A 85 5.87 11.77 6.58
CA ARG A 85 4.51 11.43 6.16
C ARG A 85 4.36 9.95 5.77
N ASN A 86 5.32 9.42 5.03
CA ASN A 86 5.18 8.13 4.38
C ASN A 86 5.87 6.98 5.11
N THR A 87 6.61 7.26 6.19
CA THR A 87 7.27 6.19 6.94
C THR A 87 6.78 6.14 8.38
N HIS A 88 6.66 4.93 8.91
CA HIS A 88 6.16 4.71 10.27
C HIS A 88 7.16 3.92 11.10
N ALA A 89 7.17 4.20 12.41
CA ALA A 89 8.02 3.48 13.35
C ALA A 89 7.70 1.97 13.31
N HIS A 90 8.73 1.17 13.38
CA HIS A 90 8.62 -0.28 13.34
C HIS A 90 9.02 -0.89 14.69
N ARG A 91 8.37 -2.01 15.07
CA ARG A 91 8.73 -2.73 16.31
C ARG A 91 10.12 -3.34 16.28
N LEU A 92 10.62 -3.69 15.07
CA LEU A 92 12.00 -4.14 14.88
C LEU A 92 12.89 -2.92 14.79
N ALA A 93 13.87 -2.82 15.68
CA ALA A 93 14.81 -1.70 15.71
C ALA A 93 15.57 -1.56 14.38
N GLY A 94 15.86 -0.33 13.99
CA GLY A 94 16.54 -0.04 12.73
C GLY A 94 15.72 -0.22 11.46
N HIS A 95 14.40 -0.48 11.59
CA HIS A 95 13.48 -0.61 10.45
C HIS A 95 12.37 0.44 10.50
N ARG A 96 11.77 0.68 9.36
CA ARG A 96 10.53 1.43 9.19
C ARG A 96 9.62 0.72 8.19
N SER A 97 8.32 0.89 8.33
CA SER A 97 7.40 0.57 7.25
C SER A 97 7.22 1.81 6.38
N VAL A 98 7.17 1.61 5.06
CA VAL A 98 7.08 2.68 4.07
C VAL A 98 5.78 2.56 3.30
N SER A 99 4.92 3.58 3.42
CA SER A 99 3.70 3.72 2.62
C SER A 99 4.02 4.38 1.28
N ILE A 100 3.70 3.71 0.18
CA ILE A 100 3.81 4.23 -1.18
C ILE A 100 2.45 4.79 -1.56
N SER A 101 2.35 6.10 -1.70
CA SER A 101 1.10 6.75 -2.09
C SER A 101 0.84 6.56 -3.58
N LEU A 102 -0.31 5.98 -3.91
CA LEU A 102 -0.83 5.88 -5.27
C LEU A 102 -1.81 7.04 -5.58
N LYS A 103 -1.61 8.19 -4.93
CA LYS A 103 -2.47 9.38 -5.05
C LYS A 103 -1.69 10.51 -5.69
N ARG A 104 -1.98 10.78 -6.97
CA ARG A 104 -1.32 11.84 -7.75
C ARG A 104 -2.31 12.48 -8.72
N PRO A 105 -2.16 13.77 -9.05
CA PRO A 105 -2.99 14.45 -10.04
C PRO A 105 -2.96 13.73 -11.39
N GLY A 106 -4.11 13.65 -12.05
CA GLY A 106 -4.25 13.07 -13.39
C GLY A 106 -4.33 11.54 -13.44
N VAL A 107 -4.23 10.87 -12.29
CA VAL A 107 -4.35 9.40 -12.17
C VAL A 107 -5.47 9.08 -11.18
N ALA A 108 -6.27 8.05 -11.46
CA ALA A 108 -7.30 7.61 -10.53
C ALA A 108 -6.64 7.16 -9.20
N PRO A 109 -7.22 7.55 -8.04
CA PRO A 109 -6.67 7.17 -6.75
C PRO A 109 -6.57 5.65 -6.58
N GLY A 110 -5.37 5.17 -6.32
CA GLY A 110 -5.10 3.74 -6.14
C GLY A 110 -4.60 3.02 -7.39
N ASP A 111 -4.56 3.68 -8.54
CA ASP A 111 -4.05 3.08 -9.77
C ASP A 111 -2.52 3.12 -9.84
N ALA A 112 -1.97 2.03 -10.36
CA ALA A 112 -0.57 1.90 -10.73
C ALA A 112 -0.46 1.21 -12.10
N THR A 113 0.53 1.59 -12.88
CA THR A 113 0.85 0.92 -14.15
C THR A 113 1.60 -0.38 -13.90
N ALA A 114 1.67 -1.25 -14.93
CA ALA A 114 2.45 -2.49 -14.84
C ALA A 114 3.94 -2.20 -14.54
N ASP A 115 4.54 -1.23 -15.22
CA ASP A 115 5.95 -0.85 -15.02
C ASP A 115 6.21 -0.33 -13.59
N GLU A 116 5.28 0.44 -13.03
CA GLU A 116 5.35 0.88 -11.63
C GLU A 116 5.25 -0.30 -10.66
N MET A 117 4.36 -1.25 -10.91
CA MET A 117 4.23 -2.45 -10.09
C MET A 117 5.49 -3.32 -10.15
N ASP A 118 6.12 -3.48 -11.31
CA ASP A 118 7.37 -4.22 -11.46
C ASP A 118 8.53 -3.52 -10.72
N ALA A 119 8.60 -2.19 -10.80
CA ALA A 119 9.59 -1.41 -10.07
C ALA A 119 9.38 -1.51 -8.54
N ILE A 120 8.13 -1.42 -8.06
CA ILE A 120 7.79 -1.58 -6.65
C ILE A 120 8.10 -3.02 -6.16
N ALA A 121 7.81 -4.03 -6.99
CA ALA A 121 8.15 -5.42 -6.67
C ALA A 121 9.67 -5.59 -6.52
N SER A 122 10.46 -4.96 -7.39
CA SER A 122 11.93 -4.95 -7.30
C SER A 122 12.41 -4.28 -6.00
N LEU A 123 11.80 -3.15 -5.61
CA LEU A 123 12.08 -2.49 -4.33
C LEU A 123 11.72 -3.39 -3.13
N ALA A 124 10.59 -4.09 -3.19
CA ALA A 124 10.19 -5.02 -2.14
C ALA A 124 11.19 -6.17 -2.00
N GLN A 125 11.67 -6.71 -3.13
CA GLN A 125 12.69 -7.76 -3.12
C GLN A 125 14.02 -7.29 -2.52
N ALA A 126 14.46 -6.08 -2.85
CA ALA A 126 15.74 -5.53 -2.42
C ALA A 126 15.70 -5.04 -0.95
N HIS A 127 14.61 -4.39 -0.54
CA HIS A 127 14.59 -3.59 0.69
C HIS A 127 13.47 -3.96 1.68
N SER A 128 12.60 -4.93 1.38
CA SER A 128 11.45 -5.25 2.25
C SER A 128 11.23 -6.76 2.41
N ALA A 129 12.29 -7.56 2.47
CA ALA A 129 12.26 -9.02 2.60
C ALA A 129 11.40 -9.72 1.52
N GLY A 130 11.20 -9.10 0.37
CA GLY A 130 10.33 -9.56 -0.71
C GLY A 130 8.83 -9.42 -0.41
N GLU A 131 8.47 -8.61 0.59
CA GLU A 131 7.08 -8.44 1.02
C GLU A 131 6.54 -7.06 0.63
N LEU A 132 5.35 -7.06 0.04
CA LEU A 132 4.55 -5.88 -0.28
C LEU A 132 3.12 -6.12 0.20
N ARG A 133 2.50 -5.11 0.80
CA ARG A 133 1.11 -5.18 1.27
C ARG A 133 0.26 -4.10 0.63
N VAL A 134 -1.03 -4.41 0.38
CA VAL A 134 -2.06 -3.40 0.09
C VAL A 134 -2.61 -2.82 1.38
N THR A 135 -2.92 -1.51 1.36
CA THR A 135 -3.53 -0.85 2.50
C THR A 135 -5.01 -0.58 2.25
N HIS A 136 -5.77 -0.37 3.32
CA HIS A 136 -7.19 0.03 3.22
C HIS A 136 -7.38 1.44 2.64
N GLU A 137 -6.31 2.22 2.52
CA GLU A 137 -6.31 3.55 1.90
C GLU A 137 -5.98 3.51 0.40
N GLN A 138 -6.05 2.34 -0.25
CA GLN A 138 -5.66 2.18 -1.67
C GLN A 138 -4.22 2.65 -1.93
N ASN A 139 -3.30 2.34 -1.04
CA ASN A 139 -1.87 2.54 -1.17
C ASN A 139 -1.14 1.20 -1.03
N LEU A 140 0.16 1.21 -1.23
CA LEU A 140 1.03 0.06 -1.01
C LEU A 140 1.92 0.29 0.22
N LEU A 141 2.38 -0.79 0.84
CA LEU A 141 3.22 -0.74 2.02
C LEU A 141 4.40 -1.70 1.86
N LEU A 142 5.61 -1.21 2.04
CA LEU A 142 6.82 -2.00 2.26
C LEU A 142 7.01 -2.14 3.77
N PRO A 143 6.79 -3.33 4.36
CA PRO A 143 6.76 -3.46 5.82
C PRO A 143 8.12 -3.45 6.50
N TRP A 144 9.22 -3.82 5.81
CA TRP A 144 10.49 -4.19 6.45
C TRP A 144 11.69 -3.37 5.98
N VAL A 145 11.55 -2.07 5.73
CA VAL A 145 12.64 -1.27 5.16
C VAL A 145 13.65 -0.87 6.24
N PRO A 146 14.93 -1.27 6.11
CA PRO A 146 15.98 -0.75 6.99
C PRO A 146 16.10 0.76 6.86
N VAL A 147 16.34 1.46 7.98
CA VAL A 147 16.51 2.92 7.98
C VAL A 147 17.61 3.35 7.00
N ALA A 148 18.71 2.63 6.94
CA ALA A 148 19.81 2.93 6.02
C ALA A 148 19.42 2.87 4.53
N SER A 149 18.35 2.12 4.17
CA SER A 149 17.88 1.98 2.79
C SER A 149 16.87 3.05 2.37
N LEU A 150 16.38 3.86 3.31
CA LEU A 150 15.34 4.87 3.02
C LEU A 150 15.72 5.86 1.91
N PRO A 151 16.97 6.37 1.81
CA PRO A 151 17.35 7.28 0.71
C PRO A 151 17.28 6.61 -0.65
N GLU A 152 17.66 5.34 -0.76
CA GLU A 152 17.62 4.59 -2.01
C GLU A 152 16.16 4.30 -2.44
N VAL A 153 15.34 3.84 -1.49
CA VAL A 153 13.90 3.62 -1.71
C VAL A 153 13.21 4.93 -2.13
N TRP A 154 13.52 6.04 -1.46
CA TRP A 154 12.96 7.34 -1.82
C TRP A 154 13.34 7.79 -3.23
N ARG A 155 14.62 7.67 -3.62
CA ARG A 155 15.07 8.04 -4.99
C ARG A 155 14.35 7.22 -6.05
N ALA A 156 14.25 5.91 -5.84
CA ALA A 156 13.56 5.04 -6.80
C ALA A 156 12.07 5.40 -6.93
N LEU A 157 11.40 5.69 -5.82
CA LEU A 157 10.01 6.14 -5.83
C LEU A 157 9.87 7.55 -6.41
N ASP A 158 10.83 8.45 -6.19
CA ASP A 158 10.80 9.82 -6.72
C ASP A 158 10.90 9.85 -8.25
N VAL A 159 11.74 9.02 -8.84
CA VAL A 159 11.85 8.84 -10.29
C VAL A 159 10.52 8.38 -10.90
N LEU A 160 9.75 7.57 -10.18
CA LEU A 160 8.43 7.09 -10.60
C LEU A 160 7.30 8.09 -10.30
N GLY A 161 7.58 9.21 -9.62
CA GLY A 161 6.56 10.14 -9.13
C GLY A 161 5.70 9.59 -7.99
N LEU A 162 6.18 8.55 -7.29
CA LEU A 162 5.50 7.85 -6.19
C LEU A 162 6.02 8.24 -4.79
N ALA A 163 6.99 9.16 -4.71
CA ALA A 163 7.52 9.67 -3.44
C ALA A 163 6.76 10.90 -2.91
N ARG A 164 5.46 10.99 -3.16
CA ARG A 164 4.65 12.12 -2.69
C ARG A 164 4.44 12.05 -1.18
N PRO A 165 4.73 13.13 -0.42
CA PRO A 165 4.61 13.14 1.03
C PRO A 165 3.18 13.46 1.48
N ASN A 166 2.20 12.67 1.05
CA ASN A 166 0.77 13.00 1.24
C ASN A 166 -0.02 11.96 2.07
N ILE A 167 0.62 10.98 2.68
CA ILE A 167 -0.06 10.06 3.60
C ILE A 167 -0.64 10.85 4.78
N GLY A 168 -1.94 10.65 5.03
CA GLY A 168 -2.68 11.39 6.06
C GLY A 168 -3.03 12.84 5.69
N MET A 169 -2.76 13.27 4.47
CA MET A 169 -3.12 14.60 3.97
C MET A 169 -4.47 14.56 3.22
N VAL A 170 -5.02 15.73 2.89
CA VAL A 170 -6.27 15.83 2.13
C VAL A 170 -6.16 15.21 0.74
N THR A 171 -4.95 15.18 0.17
CA THR A 171 -4.66 14.53 -1.12
C THR A 171 -4.48 13.02 -1.04
N ASN A 172 -4.53 12.41 0.15
CA ASN A 172 -4.60 10.96 0.29
C ASN A 172 -6.06 10.45 0.15
N ILE A 173 -6.74 10.88 -0.89
CA ILE A 173 -8.16 10.59 -1.14
C ILE A 173 -8.36 9.12 -1.47
N ILE A 174 -9.37 8.50 -0.85
CA ILE A 174 -9.86 7.18 -1.21
C ILE A 174 -11.09 7.38 -2.10
N ALA A 175 -11.13 6.74 -3.25
CA ALA A 175 -12.29 6.77 -4.14
C ALA A 175 -12.60 5.38 -4.67
N CYS A 176 -13.88 5.00 -4.64
CA CYS A 176 -14.31 3.82 -5.37
C CYS A 176 -14.35 4.15 -6.88
N PRO A 177 -14.31 3.15 -7.78
CA PRO A 177 -14.38 3.40 -9.23
C PRO A 177 -15.71 4.04 -9.68
N GLY A 178 -16.78 3.91 -8.88
CA GLY A 178 -18.06 4.52 -9.19
C GLY A 178 -18.65 4.05 -10.52
N GLY A 179 -19.41 4.91 -11.18
CA GLY A 179 -20.11 4.60 -12.43
C GLY A 179 -19.21 4.35 -13.65
N ASP A 180 -17.90 4.50 -13.51
CA ASP A 180 -16.96 4.17 -14.59
C ASP A 180 -16.72 2.66 -14.69
N PHE A 181 -16.85 1.90 -13.58
CA PHE A 181 -16.58 0.45 -13.54
C PHE A 181 -17.58 -0.35 -12.71
N CYS A 182 -18.61 0.28 -12.15
CA CYS A 182 -19.57 -0.39 -11.25
C CYS A 182 -21.01 -0.19 -11.71
N ASP A 183 -21.67 -1.25 -12.14
CA ASP A 183 -23.07 -1.24 -12.59
C ASP A 183 -24.08 -0.84 -11.49
N LEU A 184 -23.66 -0.88 -10.22
CA LEU A 184 -24.48 -0.50 -9.07
C LEU A 184 -24.31 0.95 -8.65
N ALA A 185 -23.37 1.67 -9.25
CA ALA A 185 -23.09 3.05 -8.87
C ALA A 185 -24.07 4.04 -9.54
N ASN A 186 -24.47 5.05 -8.77
CA ASN A 186 -25.31 6.15 -9.25
C ASN A 186 -24.52 7.42 -9.55
N ALA A 187 -23.20 7.42 -9.32
CA ALA A 187 -22.35 8.59 -9.52
C ALA A 187 -20.94 8.19 -9.97
N LYS A 188 -20.28 9.12 -10.66
CA LYS A 188 -18.87 9.02 -11.05
C LYS A 188 -18.03 9.68 -9.98
N SER A 189 -17.30 8.88 -9.20
CA SER A 189 -16.45 9.36 -8.09
C SER A 189 -15.03 9.72 -8.52
N LEU A 190 -14.48 9.03 -9.54
CA LEU A 190 -13.10 9.24 -9.98
C LEU A 190 -12.83 10.67 -10.47
N PRO A 191 -13.66 11.28 -11.35
CA PRO A 191 -13.45 12.68 -11.77
C PRO A 191 -13.45 13.65 -10.59
N ILE A 192 -14.35 13.47 -9.63
CA ILE A 192 -14.42 14.31 -8.42
C ILE A 192 -13.15 14.16 -7.59
N ALA A 193 -12.67 12.94 -7.39
CA ALA A 193 -11.43 12.71 -6.65
C ALA A 193 -10.21 13.32 -7.35
N GLN A 194 -10.14 13.24 -8.68
CA GLN A 194 -9.06 13.85 -9.47
C GLN A 194 -9.10 15.38 -9.40
N ASP A 195 -10.28 16.00 -9.48
CA ASP A 195 -10.44 17.45 -9.32
C ASP A 195 -10.01 17.92 -7.92
N LEU A 196 -10.36 17.17 -6.88
CA LEU A 196 -9.93 17.45 -5.52
C LEU A 196 -8.42 17.30 -5.37
N LEU A 197 -7.84 16.22 -5.90
CA LEU A 197 -6.38 16.02 -5.90
C LEU A 197 -5.68 17.22 -6.57
N ALA A 198 -6.10 17.61 -7.77
CA ALA A 198 -5.50 18.72 -8.50
C ALA A 198 -5.65 20.06 -7.76
N ARG A 199 -6.81 20.28 -7.12
CA ARG A 199 -7.11 21.51 -6.39
C ARG A 199 -6.28 21.68 -5.13
N PHE A 200 -6.06 20.60 -4.38
CA PHE A 200 -5.35 20.62 -3.10
C PHE A 200 -3.88 20.18 -3.22
N ASP A 201 -3.40 19.86 -4.39
CA ASP A 201 -2.02 19.45 -4.62
C ASP A 201 -0.99 20.47 -4.11
N ARG A 202 -1.29 21.76 -4.29
CA ARG A 202 -0.44 22.85 -3.78
C ARG A 202 -0.70 23.18 -2.30
N ALA A 203 -1.89 22.82 -1.78
CA ALA A 203 -2.23 23.12 -0.39
C ALA A 203 -1.48 22.18 0.57
N ASP A 204 -1.16 20.97 0.15
CA ASP A 204 -0.38 19.99 0.94
C ASP A 204 1.08 20.45 1.17
N GLU A 205 1.58 21.41 0.39
CA GLU A 205 2.90 22.01 0.58
C GLU A 205 2.96 22.93 1.82
N TRP A 206 1.82 23.31 2.39
CA TRP A 206 1.69 24.30 3.46
C TRP A 206 1.60 23.66 4.86
N PHE A 207 1.55 22.33 4.96
CA PHE A 207 1.42 21.55 6.16
C PHE A 207 2.53 20.48 6.26
#